data_5bcadc44480d71802b96961a997b43db
#
_entry.id   5bcadc44480d71802b96961a997b43db
#
_cell.length_a   1.000
_cell.length_b   1.000
_cell.length_c   1.000
_cell.angle_alpha   90.00
_cell.angle_beta   90.00
_cell.angle_gamma   90.00
#
_symmetry.space_group_name_H-M   'P 1'
#
loop_
_entity.id
_entity.type
_entity.pdbx_description
1 polymer ?
#
loop_
_entity_poly.entity_id
_entity_poly.type
_entity_poly.pdbx_seq_one_letter_code
_entity_poly.pdbx_strand_id
1 'polypeptide(L)'
;WMFAPQVAIPIFDARTWSAYDVTKVEREIFIAQYEKAIQAAFREVADVLAVRGTVNRRISAQESLVEAVAETYRLAGLRYARGIDSYLSVLDAQRTLFSAQQGLIALRLIQITNQIALYQVLGGGA
;
A
#
# COMPACT_ATOMS: atom_id res chain seq x y z
N TRP A 1 50.59 51.11 -10.48
CA TRP A 1 49.43 50.22 -10.64
C TRP A 1 49.56 49.50 -12.00
N MET A 2 49.68 48.16 -12.01
CA MET A 2 49.71 47.35 -13.22
C MET A 2 48.44 46.46 -13.21
N PHE A 3 47.56 46.67 -14.15
CA PHE A 3 46.36 45.83 -14.33
C PHE A 3 46.57 44.99 -15.62
N ALA A 4 46.75 43.69 -15.46
CA ALA A 4 46.97 42.76 -16.55
C ALA A 4 45.86 41.69 -16.55
N PRO A 5 44.72 41.92 -17.23
CA PRO A 5 43.68 40.90 -17.38
C PRO A 5 44.23 39.81 -18.29
N GLN A 6 44.07 38.54 -17.87
CA GLN A 6 44.43 37.34 -18.64
C GLN A 6 43.17 36.52 -18.91
N VAL A 7 42.88 36.26 -20.16
CA VAL A 7 41.80 35.35 -20.60
C VAL A 7 42.44 34.10 -21.20
N ALA A 8 42.21 32.96 -20.60
CA ALA A 8 42.67 31.69 -21.11
C ALA A 8 41.45 30.90 -21.67
N ILE A 9 41.45 30.64 -22.98
CA ILE A 9 40.41 29.84 -23.65
C ILE A 9 41.04 28.50 -24.04
N PRO A 10 40.61 27.37 -23.48
CA PRO A 10 41.09 26.06 -23.88
C PRO A 10 40.51 25.69 -25.27
N ILE A 11 41.34 25.70 -26.32
CA ILE A 11 40.90 25.40 -27.68
C ILE A 11 41.01 23.88 -27.97
N PHE A 12 41.96 23.19 -27.36
CA PHE A 12 42.15 21.74 -27.45
C PHE A 12 42.44 21.16 -26.07
N ASP A 13 41.37 20.82 -25.34
CA ASP A 13 41.49 20.17 -24.05
C ASP A 13 40.73 18.83 -24.07
N ALA A 14 41.48 17.72 -24.00
CA ALA A 14 40.90 16.37 -23.94
C ALA A 14 39.95 16.18 -22.74
N ARG A 15 40.16 16.94 -21.65
CA ARG A 15 39.28 16.93 -20.46
C ARG A 15 37.90 17.48 -20.80
N THR A 16 37.81 18.53 -21.62
CA THR A 16 36.54 19.14 -22.05
C THR A 16 35.74 18.17 -22.89
N TRP A 17 36.37 17.43 -23.78
CA TRP A 17 35.71 16.39 -24.59
C TRP A 17 35.20 15.24 -23.73
N SER A 18 36.04 14.74 -22.82
CA SER A 18 35.61 13.68 -21.88
C SER A 18 34.47 14.14 -20.96
N ALA A 19 34.50 15.38 -20.48
CA ALA A 19 33.43 15.95 -19.67
C ALA A 19 32.12 16.07 -20.47
N TYR A 20 32.18 16.44 -21.73
CA TYR A 20 31.03 16.47 -22.62
C TYR A 20 30.40 15.09 -22.83
N ASP A 21 31.22 14.05 -23.05
CA ASP A 21 30.70 12.69 -23.18
C ASP A 21 30.09 12.17 -21.88
N VAL A 22 30.69 12.48 -20.73
CA VAL A 22 30.08 12.18 -19.40
C VAL A 22 28.72 12.83 -19.28
N THR A 23 28.59 14.12 -19.63
CA THR A 23 27.31 14.84 -19.55
C THR A 23 26.23 14.21 -20.44
N LYS A 24 26.60 13.68 -21.63
CA LYS A 24 25.64 12.94 -22.47
C LYS A 24 25.12 11.68 -21.79
N VAL A 25 26.04 10.88 -21.23
CA VAL A 25 25.68 9.66 -20.51
C VAL A 25 24.84 9.98 -19.27
N GLU A 26 25.20 11.01 -18.52
CA GLU A 26 24.39 11.48 -17.38
C GLU A 26 22.96 11.87 -17.80
N ARG A 27 22.81 12.55 -18.92
CA ARG A 27 21.49 12.86 -19.47
C ARG A 27 20.66 11.59 -19.77
N GLU A 28 21.27 10.57 -20.34
CA GLU A 28 20.59 9.29 -20.61
C GLU A 28 20.18 8.60 -19.30
N ILE A 29 21.05 8.65 -18.27
CA ILE A 29 20.74 8.14 -16.94
C ILE A 29 19.54 8.89 -16.34
N PHE A 30 19.50 10.22 -16.42
CA PHE A 30 18.38 11.00 -15.92
C PHE A 30 17.06 10.71 -16.65
N ILE A 31 17.12 10.50 -17.98
CA ILE A 31 15.93 10.09 -18.76
C ILE A 31 15.43 8.73 -18.27
N ALA A 32 16.32 7.74 -18.13
CA ALA A 32 15.94 6.41 -17.65
C ALA A 32 15.40 6.45 -16.21
N GLN A 33 15.97 7.27 -15.34
CA GLN A 33 15.46 7.48 -13.98
C GLN A 33 14.07 8.13 -13.97
N TYR A 34 13.83 9.10 -14.85
CA TYR A 34 12.52 9.74 -15.01
C TYR A 34 11.46 8.75 -15.49
N GLU A 35 11.78 7.95 -16.52
CA GLU A 35 10.87 6.90 -17.00
C GLU A 35 10.55 5.87 -15.91
N LYS A 36 11.58 5.45 -15.15
CA LYS A 36 11.40 4.56 -14.00
C LYS A 36 10.49 5.16 -12.93
N ALA A 37 10.64 6.44 -12.63
CA ALA A 37 9.79 7.12 -11.66
C ALA A 37 8.32 7.18 -12.12
N ILE A 38 8.09 7.47 -13.41
CA ILE A 38 6.74 7.45 -13.99
C ILE A 38 6.12 6.05 -13.89
N GLN A 39 6.87 5.01 -14.28
CA GLN A 39 6.38 3.63 -14.20
C GLN A 39 6.07 3.20 -12.77
N ALA A 40 6.90 3.62 -11.79
CA ALA A 40 6.65 3.36 -10.38
C ALA A 40 5.36 4.04 -9.90
N ALA A 41 5.16 5.32 -10.23
CA ALA A 41 3.95 6.05 -9.87
C ALA A 41 2.67 5.41 -10.44
N PHE A 42 2.68 5.02 -11.71
CA PHE A 42 1.54 4.31 -12.31
C PHE A 42 1.27 2.96 -11.66
N ARG A 43 2.33 2.22 -11.30
CA ARG A 43 2.18 0.94 -10.58
C ARG A 43 1.55 1.16 -9.22
N GLU A 44 2.02 2.12 -8.44
CA GLU A 44 1.48 2.43 -7.12
C GLU A 44 -0.01 2.78 -7.19
N VAL A 45 -0.43 3.60 -8.15
CA VAL A 45 -1.85 3.91 -8.37
C VAL A 45 -2.65 2.65 -8.73
N ALA A 46 -2.13 1.82 -9.64
CA ALA A 46 -2.80 0.58 -10.06
C ALA A 46 -2.98 -0.39 -8.88
N ASP A 47 -1.96 -0.56 -8.05
CA ASP A 47 -2.00 -1.43 -6.87
C ASP A 47 -3.05 -0.96 -5.85
N VAL A 48 -3.11 0.33 -5.56
CA VAL A 48 -4.10 0.91 -4.65
C VAL A 48 -5.52 0.76 -5.19
N LEU A 49 -5.73 0.95 -6.50
CA LEU A 49 -7.03 0.75 -7.14
C LEU A 49 -7.46 -0.72 -7.15
N ALA A 50 -6.53 -1.66 -7.33
CA ALA A 50 -6.81 -3.09 -7.26
C ALA A 50 -7.30 -3.51 -5.87
N VAL A 51 -6.67 -3.02 -4.81
CA VAL A 51 -7.12 -3.24 -3.42
C VAL A 51 -8.52 -2.64 -3.22
N ARG A 52 -8.76 -1.40 -3.66
CA ARG A 52 -10.07 -0.74 -3.56
C ARG A 52 -11.17 -1.54 -4.25
N GLY A 53 -10.89 -2.12 -5.41
CA GLY A 53 -11.86 -2.93 -6.16
C GLY A 53 -12.29 -4.22 -5.45
N THR A 54 -11.49 -4.72 -4.51
CA THR A 54 -11.73 -6.00 -3.84
C THR A 54 -12.14 -5.88 -2.37
N VAL A 55 -11.68 -4.84 -1.67
CA VAL A 55 -11.85 -4.71 -0.21
C VAL A 55 -13.31 -4.69 0.23
N ASN A 56 -14.19 -4.02 -0.51
CA ASN A 56 -15.62 -3.93 -0.18
C ASN A 56 -16.31 -5.29 -0.22
N ARG A 57 -16.01 -6.12 -1.23
CA ARG A 57 -16.53 -7.48 -1.32
C ARG A 57 -16.03 -8.37 -0.18
N ARG A 58 -14.76 -8.20 0.20
CA ARG A 58 -14.17 -8.92 1.34
C ARG A 58 -14.83 -8.51 2.66
N ILE A 59 -15.12 -7.24 2.86
CA ILE A 59 -15.85 -6.74 4.05
C ILE A 59 -17.24 -7.36 4.10
N SER A 60 -18.02 -7.30 3.01
CA SER A 60 -19.35 -7.88 2.96
C SER A 60 -19.36 -9.39 3.24
N ALA A 61 -18.40 -10.14 2.67
CA ALA A 61 -18.26 -11.57 2.97
C ALA A 61 -17.89 -11.82 4.44
N GLN A 62 -17.04 -10.99 5.03
CA GLN A 62 -16.65 -11.10 6.43
C GLN A 62 -17.81 -10.72 7.38
N GLU A 63 -18.65 -9.75 7.02
CA GLU A 63 -19.85 -9.40 7.76
C GLU A 63 -20.83 -10.58 7.78
N SER A 64 -21.08 -11.21 6.64
CA SER A 64 -21.89 -12.43 6.58
C SER A 64 -21.32 -13.58 7.43
N LEU A 65 -19.99 -13.71 7.46
CA LEU A 65 -19.33 -14.69 8.34
C LEU A 65 -19.58 -14.36 9.80
N VAL A 66 -19.43 -13.10 10.21
CA VAL A 66 -19.68 -12.67 11.60
C VAL A 66 -21.12 -12.97 12.03
N GLU A 67 -22.09 -12.71 11.16
CA GLU A 67 -23.49 -13.02 11.43
C GLU A 67 -23.74 -14.53 11.60
N ALA A 68 -23.18 -15.36 10.73
CA ALA A 68 -23.34 -16.81 10.80
C ALA A 68 -22.70 -17.42 12.06
N VAL A 69 -21.50 -16.96 12.43
CA VAL A 69 -20.84 -17.45 13.66
C VAL A 69 -21.47 -16.88 14.94
N ALA A 70 -22.05 -15.68 14.90
CA ALA A 70 -22.83 -15.13 16.01
C ALA A 70 -24.08 -15.98 16.27
N GLU A 71 -24.77 -16.40 15.22
CA GLU A 71 -25.90 -17.32 15.36
C GLU A 71 -25.46 -18.68 15.89
N THR A 72 -24.33 -19.20 15.44
CA THR A 72 -23.74 -20.44 15.98
C THR A 72 -23.46 -20.31 17.47
N TYR A 73 -22.86 -19.20 17.92
CA TYR A 73 -22.63 -18.93 19.34
C TYR A 73 -23.93 -18.87 20.14
N ARG A 74 -24.96 -18.16 19.62
CA ARG A 74 -26.29 -18.09 20.23
C ARG A 74 -26.92 -19.48 20.40
N LEU A 75 -26.87 -20.30 19.36
CA LEU A 75 -27.41 -21.68 19.39
C LEU A 75 -26.63 -22.58 20.35
N ALA A 76 -25.29 -22.49 20.40
CA ALA A 76 -24.48 -23.23 21.36
C ALA A 76 -24.88 -22.90 22.82
N GLY A 77 -25.12 -21.61 23.11
CA GLY A 77 -25.62 -21.19 24.43
C GLY A 77 -26.99 -21.78 24.79
N LEU A 78 -27.91 -21.82 23.83
CA LEU A 78 -29.25 -22.43 24.05
C LEU A 78 -29.16 -23.95 24.24
N ARG A 79 -28.31 -24.65 23.54
CA ARG A 79 -28.09 -26.10 23.67
C ARG A 79 -27.48 -26.44 25.02
N TYR A 80 -26.47 -25.65 25.45
CA TYR A 80 -25.91 -25.77 26.79
C TYR A 80 -26.95 -25.54 27.89
N ALA A 81 -27.76 -24.48 27.80
CA ALA A 81 -28.79 -24.16 28.77
C ALA A 81 -29.87 -25.27 28.90
N ARG A 82 -30.06 -26.06 27.85
CA ARG A 82 -30.94 -27.23 27.82
C ARG A 82 -30.26 -28.53 28.22
N GLY A 83 -28.97 -28.51 28.60
CA GLY A 83 -28.22 -29.70 28.98
C GLY A 83 -27.88 -30.64 27.82
N ILE A 84 -27.97 -30.16 26.56
CA ILE A 84 -27.71 -30.97 25.36
C ILE A 84 -26.21 -31.02 25.05
N ASP A 85 -25.50 -29.88 25.20
CA ASP A 85 -24.09 -29.71 24.88
C ASP A 85 -23.26 -29.29 26.09
N SER A 86 -21.94 -29.49 25.99
CA SER A 86 -20.99 -29.05 26.99
C SER A 86 -20.75 -27.52 26.91
N TYR A 87 -20.33 -26.93 28.00
CA TYR A 87 -19.91 -25.52 28.02
C TYR A 87 -18.68 -25.24 27.12
N LEU A 88 -17.87 -26.26 26.85
CA LEU A 88 -16.74 -26.16 25.93
C LEU A 88 -17.20 -25.75 24.52
N SER A 89 -18.33 -26.28 24.05
CA SER A 89 -18.92 -25.90 22.74
C SER A 89 -19.29 -24.40 22.68
N VAL A 90 -19.74 -23.83 23.81
CA VAL A 90 -20.04 -22.40 23.91
C VAL A 90 -18.75 -21.57 23.82
N LEU A 91 -17.69 -21.98 24.54
CA LEU A 91 -16.39 -21.29 24.51
C LEU A 91 -15.73 -21.34 23.14
N ASP A 92 -15.81 -22.47 22.44
CA ASP A 92 -15.28 -22.61 21.09
C ASP A 92 -16.04 -21.72 20.08
N ALA A 93 -17.37 -21.67 20.17
CA ALA A 93 -18.18 -20.77 19.36
C ALA A 93 -17.89 -19.30 19.67
N GLN A 94 -17.69 -18.94 20.94
CA GLN A 94 -17.31 -17.59 21.35
C GLN A 94 -15.96 -17.18 20.79
N ARG A 95 -14.95 -18.08 20.87
CA ARG A 95 -13.62 -17.83 20.31
C ARG A 95 -13.65 -17.63 18.80
N THR A 96 -14.48 -18.44 18.12
CA THR A 96 -14.67 -18.32 16.66
C THR A 96 -15.31 -16.99 16.30
N LEU A 97 -16.35 -16.56 17.03
CA LEU A 97 -16.98 -15.26 16.84
C LEU A 97 -15.99 -14.10 17.06
N PHE A 98 -15.20 -14.15 18.12
CA PHE A 98 -14.20 -13.14 18.41
C PHE A 98 -13.17 -13.02 17.28
N SER A 99 -12.68 -14.17 16.79
CA SER A 99 -11.75 -14.19 15.65
C SER A 99 -12.35 -13.60 14.37
N ALA A 100 -13.61 -13.92 14.07
CA ALA A 100 -14.31 -13.36 12.91
C ALA A 100 -14.50 -11.83 13.03
N GLN A 101 -14.84 -11.32 14.22
CA GLN A 101 -14.95 -9.88 14.48
C GLN A 101 -13.61 -9.15 14.33
N GLN A 102 -12.52 -9.74 14.83
CA GLN A 102 -11.18 -9.18 14.61
C GLN A 102 -10.83 -9.13 13.13
N GLY A 103 -11.17 -10.16 12.36
CA GLY A 103 -10.98 -10.16 10.90
C GLY A 103 -11.73 -9.03 10.21
N LEU A 104 -12.95 -8.73 10.66
CA LEU A 104 -13.73 -7.59 10.13
C LEU A 104 -13.08 -6.25 10.43
N ILE A 105 -12.57 -6.06 11.66
CA ILE A 105 -11.86 -4.83 12.04
C ILE A 105 -10.59 -4.65 11.18
N ALA A 106 -9.83 -5.73 10.97
CA ALA A 106 -8.64 -5.69 10.12
C ALA A 106 -8.97 -5.30 8.66
N LEU A 107 -10.06 -5.81 8.10
CA LEU A 107 -10.50 -5.44 6.75
C LEU A 107 -10.96 -3.97 6.67
N ARG A 108 -11.65 -3.46 7.67
CA ARG A 108 -12.03 -2.04 7.75
C ARG A 108 -10.80 -1.14 7.88
N LEU A 109 -9.78 -1.56 8.62
CA LEU A 109 -8.50 -0.85 8.66
C LEU A 109 -7.85 -0.79 7.28
N ILE A 110 -7.79 -1.93 6.56
CA ILE A 110 -7.27 -1.97 5.18
C ILE A 110 -8.06 -1.02 4.26
N GLN A 111 -9.38 -0.94 4.41
CA GLN A 111 -10.21 -0.01 3.63
C GLN A 111 -9.81 1.45 3.87
N ILE A 112 -9.67 1.85 5.13
CA ILE A 112 -9.32 3.23 5.51
C ILE A 112 -7.90 3.56 5.06
N THR A 113 -6.94 2.67 5.31
CA THR A 113 -5.54 2.89 4.89
C THR A 113 -5.41 2.96 3.37
N ASN A 114 -6.18 2.17 2.63
CA ASN A 114 -6.23 2.24 1.17
C ASN A 114 -6.81 3.58 0.66
N GLN A 115 -7.81 4.14 1.34
CA GLN A 115 -8.34 5.48 1.00
C GLN A 115 -7.28 6.57 1.20
N ILE A 116 -6.52 6.50 2.30
CA ILE A 116 -5.42 7.43 2.57
C ILE A 116 -4.31 7.26 1.53
N ALA A 117 -3.92 6.01 1.24
CA ALA A 117 -2.91 5.72 0.22
C ALA A 117 -3.33 6.24 -1.17
N LEU A 118 -4.61 6.08 -1.54
CA LEU A 118 -5.12 6.62 -2.80
C LEU A 118 -4.98 8.15 -2.86
N TYR A 119 -5.29 8.84 -1.77
CA TYR A 119 -5.12 10.29 -1.68
C TYR A 119 -3.64 10.68 -1.86
N GLN A 120 -2.71 9.96 -1.23
CA GLN A 120 -1.28 10.22 -1.33
C GLN A 120 -0.73 10.00 -2.75
N VAL A 121 -1.05 8.85 -3.39
CA VAL A 121 -0.52 8.54 -4.73
C VAL A 121 -1.12 9.41 -5.84
N LEU A 122 -2.26 10.06 -5.59
CA LEU A 122 -2.84 11.05 -6.49
C LEU A 122 -2.31 12.47 -6.28
N GLY A 123 -1.32 12.64 -5.39
CA GLY A 123 -0.71 13.94 -5.11
C GLY A 123 -1.48 14.79 -4.10
N GLY A 124 -2.37 14.20 -3.34
CA GLY A 124 -3.06 14.86 -2.25
C GLY A 124 -2.13 15.09 -1.06
N GLY A 125 -2.02 16.35 -0.60
CA GLY A 125 -1.21 16.71 0.56
C GLY A 125 0.09 17.45 0.24
N ALA A 126 0.28 17.90 -1.01
CA ALA A 126 1.34 18.83 -1.41
C ALA A 126 0.90 20.28 -1.19
#